data_4f3e3ffe77b3cecf83080da90dde5634
#
_entry.id   4f3e3ffe77b3cecf83080da90dde5634
#
_cell.length_a   1.000
_cell.length_b   1.000
_cell.length_c   1.000
_cell.angle_alpha   90.00
_cell.angle_beta   90.00
_cell.angle_gamma   90.00
#
_symmetry.space_group_name_H-M   'P 1'
#
loop_
_entity.id
_entity.type
_entity.pdbx_description
1 polymer ?
#
loop_
_entity_poly.entity_id
_entity_poly.type
_entity_poly.pdbx_seq_one_letter_code
_entity_poly.pdbx_strand_id
1 'polypeptide(L)'
;MLFTTHAVATIGLGKLMGLKTARDWFLAFLFGVLVDLDHLKIFRPKYFKDGSWRKFFNRELPIRSFLQEPISIFWVVPLSLYLQTPIPMAAWGLHVFMDYLVDGVRKPFWPFLDLTLTRGVLPAPIILEFFLIPVLPLFYFAW
;
A
#
# COMPACT_ATOMS: atom_id res chain seq x y z
N MET A 1 2.73 -0.91 -5.00
CA MET A 1 1.60 -0.94 -5.98
C MET A 1 1.14 0.48 -6.32
N LEU A 2 0.21 0.65 -7.29
CA LEU A 2 -0.40 1.96 -7.55
C LEU A 2 -1.46 2.28 -6.49
N PHE A 3 -1.60 3.55 -6.17
CA PHE A 3 -2.61 4.10 -5.27
C PHE A 3 -4.03 3.63 -5.61
N THR A 4 -4.37 3.55 -6.90
CA THR A 4 -5.66 3.08 -7.39
C THR A 4 -5.94 1.62 -7.07
N THR A 5 -4.94 0.76 -7.14
CA THR A 5 -5.08 -0.67 -6.80
C THR A 5 -5.34 -0.85 -5.31
N HIS A 6 -4.64 -0.10 -4.44
CA HIS A 6 -4.92 -0.08 -3.01
C HIS A 6 -6.32 0.46 -2.70
N ALA A 7 -6.78 1.50 -3.43
CA ALA A 7 -8.13 2.03 -3.25
C ALA A 7 -9.20 0.98 -3.55
N VAL A 8 -9.09 0.28 -4.69
CA VAL A 8 -10.05 -0.78 -5.07
C VAL A 8 -10.03 -1.94 -4.07
N ALA A 9 -8.84 -2.39 -3.65
CA ALA A 9 -8.71 -3.45 -2.66
C ALA A 9 -9.30 -3.04 -1.30
N THR A 10 -9.07 -1.79 -0.88
CA THR A 10 -9.64 -1.24 0.36
C THR A 10 -11.17 -1.16 0.29
N ILE A 11 -11.74 -0.79 -0.85
CA ILE A 11 -13.20 -0.82 -1.05
C ILE A 11 -13.72 -2.25 -0.94
N GLY A 12 -13.06 -3.21 -1.60
CA GLY A 12 -13.41 -4.63 -1.50
C GLY A 12 -13.38 -5.13 -0.05
N LEU A 13 -12.31 -4.85 0.67
CA LEU A 13 -12.17 -5.17 2.09
C LEU A 13 -13.31 -4.55 2.92
N GLY A 14 -13.59 -3.26 2.70
CA GLY A 14 -14.65 -2.54 3.42
C GLY A 14 -16.03 -3.16 3.22
N LYS A 15 -16.35 -3.63 2.00
CA LYS A 15 -17.60 -4.37 1.74
C LYS A 15 -17.60 -5.73 2.42
N LEU A 16 -16.51 -6.50 2.34
CA LEU A 16 -16.39 -7.79 3.02
C LEU A 16 -16.55 -7.65 4.54
N MET A 17 -16.02 -6.60 5.13
CA MET A 17 -16.17 -6.29 6.55
C MET A 17 -17.53 -5.66 6.91
N GLY A 18 -18.36 -5.33 5.92
CA GLY A 18 -19.68 -4.72 6.13
C GLY A 18 -19.59 -3.30 6.70
N LEU A 19 -18.60 -2.50 6.29
CA LEU A 19 -18.45 -1.12 6.76
C LEU A 19 -19.65 -0.26 6.36
N LYS A 20 -20.25 0.43 7.34
CA LYS A 20 -21.47 1.24 7.12
C LYS A 20 -21.28 2.71 7.45
N THR A 21 -20.35 3.05 8.34
CA THR A 21 -20.18 4.42 8.81
C THR A 21 -19.10 5.17 8.03
N ALA A 22 -19.26 6.50 7.91
CA ALA A 22 -18.22 7.34 7.30
C ALA A 22 -16.89 7.25 8.05
N ARG A 23 -16.93 7.07 9.39
CA ARG A 23 -15.74 6.86 10.23
C ARG A 23 -14.99 5.59 9.80
N ASP A 24 -15.71 4.49 9.63
CA ASP A 24 -15.11 3.21 9.27
C ASP A 24 -14.44 3.27 7.90
N TRP A 25 -15.13 3.84 6.92
CA TRP A 25 -14.58 4.07 5.59
C TRP A 25 -13.37 5.00 5.63
N PHE A 26 -13.42 6.08 6.41
CA PHE A 26 -12.27 6.96 6.58
C PHE A 26 -11.05 6.20 7.15
N LEU A 27 -11.24 5.39 8.19
CA LEU A 27 -10.17 4.57 8.74
C LEU A 27 -9.63 3.55 7.73
N ALA A 28 -10.50 2.89 6.98
CA ALA A 28 -10.09 1.95 5.94
C ALA A 28 -9.23 2.65 4.87
N PHE A 29 -9.64 3.80 4.36
CA PHE A 29 -8.87 4.56 3.38
C PHE A 29 -7.59 5.15 3.96
N LEU A 30 -7.61 5.62 5.20
CA LEU A 30 -6.42 6.17 5.86
C LEU A 30 -5.30 5.12 5.93
N PHE A 31 -5.62 3.91 6.32
CA PHE A 31 -4.63 2.83 6.51
C PHE A 31 -4.43 1.94 5.28
N GLY A 32 -5.40 1.87 4.38
CA GLY A 32 -5.30 1.05 3.17
C GLY A 32 -4.77 1.79 1.95
N VAL A 33 -4.89 3.13 1.92
CA VAL A 33 -4.57 3.94 0.73
C VAL A 33 -3.66 5.11 1.05
N LEU A 34 -4.02 5.94 2.05
CA LEU A 34 -3.30 7.19 2.34
C LEU A 34 -1.91 6.96 2.94
N VAL A 35 -1.61 5.76 3.38
CA VAL A 35 -0.25 5.33 3.75
C VAL A 35 0.74 5.55 2.59
N ASP A 36 0.26 5.46 1.34
CA ASP A 36 1.05 5.71 0.13
C ASP A 36 1.32 7.19 -0.17
N LEU A 37 0.75 8.13 0.56
CA LEU A 37 0.98 9.57 0.34
C LEU A 37 2.46 9.97 0.47
N ASP A 38 3.25 9.20 1.15
CA ASP A 38 4.69 9.44 1.22
C ASP A 38 5.41 9.19 -0.12
N HIS A 39 4.82 8.41 -1.04
CA HIS A 39 5.28 8.30 -2.42
C HIS A 39 5.20 9.63 -3.18
N LEU A 40 4.41 10.59 -2.72
CA LEU A 40 4.42 11.96 -3.25
C LEU A 40 5.80 12.64 -3.10
N LYS A 41 6.67 12.11 -2.25
CA LYS A 41 8.08 12.56 -2.16
C LYS A 41 8.82 12.45 -3.51
N ILE A 42 8.35 11.59 -4.43
CA ILE A 42 8.92 11.46 -5.77
C ILE A 42 8.76 12.75 -6.59
N PHE A 43 7.71 13.54 -6.32
CA PHE A 43 7.50 14.82 -6.99
C PHE A 43 8.45 15.94 -6.53
N ARG A 44 9.39 15.65 -5.63
CA ARG A 44 10.43 16.61 -5.28
C ARG A 44 11.39 16.83 -6.46
N PRO A 45 11.79 18.09 -6.74
CA PRO A 45 12.64 18.43 -7.90
C PRO A 45 13.92 17.61 -8.03
N LYS A 46 14.49 17.16 -6.90
CA LYS A 46 15.71 16.33 -6.89
C LYS A 46 15.57 15.00 -7.64
N TYR A 47 14.36 14.44 -7.72
CA TYR A 47 14.11 13.18 -8.41
C TYR A 47 13.87 13.35 -9.90
N PHE A 48 13.64 14.58 -10.38
CA PHE A 48 13.39 14.86 -11.79
C PHE A 48 14.67 15.09 -12.60
N LYS A 49 15.79 15.48 -11.93
CA LYS A 49 17.02 15.88 -12.61
C LYS A 49 17.82 14.75 -13.25
N ASP A 50 17.68 13.51 -12.76
CA ASP A 50 18.63 12.43 -13.09
C ASP A 50 17.99 11.23 -13.82
N GLY A 51 16.94 11.47 -14.62
CA GLY A 51 16.23 10.37 -15.31
C GLY A 51 15.53 9.39 -14.35
N SER A 52 15.25 9.83 -13.13
CA SER A 52 14.67 9.06 -12.04
C SER A 52 13.28 8.51 -12.37
N TRP A 53 12.58 9.08 -13.36
CA TRP A 53 11.31 8.52 -13.86
C TRP A 53 11.45 7.08 -14.32
N ARG A 54 12.53 6.75 -15.02
CA ARG A 54 12.79 5.37 -15.47
C ARG A 54 12.98 4.44 -14.27
N LYS A 55 13.71 4.90 -13.24
CA LYS A 55 13.90 4.17 -12.00
C LYS A 55 12.61 4.01 -11.21
N PHE A 56 11.73 5.03 -11.24
CA PHE A 56 10.41 4.95 -10.62
C PHE A 56 9.55 3.89 -11.29
N PHE A 57 9.43 3.92 -12.63
CA PHE A 57 8.67 2.90 -13.36
C PHE A 57 9.26 1.51 -13.21
N ASN A 58 10.57 1.39 -13.04
CA ASN A 58 11.25 0.12 -12.76
C ASN A 58 11.26 -0.25 -11.26
N ARG A 59 10.61 0.54 -10.40
CA ARG A 59 10.57 0.32 -8.94
C ARG A 59 11.95 0.25 -8.26
N GLU A 60 12.95 0.88 -8.86
CA GLU A 60 14.33 0.91 -8.34
C GLU A 60 14.56 2.03 -7.31
N LEU A 61 13.61 2.97 -7.17
CA LEU A 61 13.74 4.06 -6.20
C LEU A 61 13.46 3.54 -4.79
N PRO A 62 14.35 3.79 -3.84
CA PRO A 62 14.15 3.43 -2.45
C PRO A 62 13.21 4.46 -1.77
N ILE A 63 11.98 4.62 -2.29
CA ILE A 63 10.95 5.41 -1.63
C ILE A 63 10.31 4.50 -0.60
N ARG A 64 10.74 4.63 0.64
CA ARG A 64 10.26 3.81 1.73
C ARG A 64 9.67 4.67 2.81
N SER A 65 8.58 4.18 3.35
CA SER A 65 7.97 4.69 4.55
C SER A 65 8.02 3.64 5.65
N PHE A 66 8.35 4.10 6.84
CA PHE A 66 8.17 3.29 8.04
C PHE A 66 6.75 2.71 8.12
N LEU A 67 5.74 3.48 7.66
CA LEU A 67 4.33 3.08 7.72
C LEU A 67 3.97 1.90 6.82
N GLN A 68 4.77 1.64 5.79
CA GLN A 68 4.55 0.57 4.81
C GLN A 68 5.34 -0.71 5.11
N GLU A 69 6.14 -0.70 6.18
CA GLU A 69 6.92 -1.85 6.56
C GLU A 69 6.24 -2.63 7.70
N PRO A 70 6.39 -3.97 7.76
CA PRO A 70 5.78 -4.81 8.79
C PRO A 70 6.04 -4.37 10.23
N ILE A 71 7.16 -3.68 10.49
CA ILE A 71 7.48 -3.12 11.80
C ILE A 71 6.38 -2.19 12.33
N SER A 72 5.60 -1.58 11.45
CA SER A 72 4.48 -0.70 11.83
C SER A 72 3.37 -1.42 12.59
N ILE A 73 3.37 -2.74 12.65
CA ILE A 73 2.44 -3.53 13.46
C ILE A 73 2.45 -3.08 14.93
N PHE A 74 3.63 -2.67 15.43
CA PHE A 74 3.80 -2.25 16.82
C PHE A 74 3.04 -0.98 17.20
N TRP A 75 2.56 -0.19 16.25
CA TRP A 75 1.71 0.96 16.52
C TRP A 75 0.30 0.81 15.91
N VAL A 76 0.15 0.09 14.79
CA VAL A 76 -1.17 -0.13 14.17
C VAL A 76 -2.05 -1.01 15.05
N VAL A 77 -1.49 -2.05 15.67
CA VAL A 77 -2.23 -2.92 16.60
C VAL A 77 -2.72 -2.17 17.84
N PRO A 78 -1.85 -1.47 18.61
CA PRO A 78 -2.32 -0.66 19.74
C PRO A 78 -3.36 0.39 19.34
N LEU A 79 -3.20 1.03 18.19
CA LEU A 79 -4.16 2.00 17.70
C LEU A 79 -5.53 1.34 17.37
N SER A 80 -5.53 0.16 16.75
CA SER A 80 -6.76 -0.59 16.48
C SER A 80 -7.48 -0.97 17.78
N LEU A 81 -6.73 -1.39 18.79
CA LEU A 81 -7.27 -1.69 20.12
C LEU A 81 -7.83 -0.42 20.80
N TYR A 82 -7.11 0.68 20.74
CA TYR A 82 -7.56 1.97 21.30
C TYR A 82 -8.85 2.46 20.63
N LEU A 83 -8.93 2.35 19.30
CA LEU A 83 -10.12 2.73 18.53
C LEU A 83 -11.26 1.70 18.61
N GLN A 84 -11.03 0.56 19.27
CA GLN A 84 -11.96 -0.56 19.41
C GLN A 84 -12.53 -1.06 18.07
N THR A 85 -11.67 -1.08 17.03
CA THR A 85 -12.04 -1.55 15.69
C THR A 85 -10.86 -2.23 15.00
N PRO A 86 -11.07 -3.36 14.30
CA PRO A 86 -10.01 -4.04 13.55
C PRO A 86 -9.67 -3.36 12.22
N ILE A 87 -10.40 -2.32 11.82
CA ILE A 87 -10.32 -1.70 10.50
C ILE A 87 -8.90 -1.20 10.19
N PRO A 88 -8.21 -0.42 11.06
CA PRO A 88 -6.85 0.04 10.77
C PRO A 88 -5.89 -1.12 10.51
N MET A 89 -5.94 -2.15 11.33
CA MET A 89 -5.08 -3.33 11.21
C MET A 89 -5.38 -4.12 9.93
N ALA A 90 -6.65 -4.35 9.61
CA ALA A 90 -7.05 -5.09 8.42
C ALA A 90 -6.68 -4.34 7.13
N ALA A 91 -6.97 -3.04 7.06
CA ALA A 91 -6.68 -2.23 5.88
C ALA A 91 -5.16 -2.05 5.66
N TRP A 92 -4.41 -1.76 6.73
CA TRP A 92 -2.96 -1.68 6.68
C TRP A 92 -2.32 -3.04 6.33
N GLY A 93 -2.80 -4.12 6.94
CA GLY A 93 -2.31 -5.48 6.67
C GLY A 93 -2.51 -5.88 5.20
N LEU A 94 -3.68 -5.58 4.62
CA LEU A 94 -3.95 -5.79 3.20
C LEU A 94 -3.00 -4.96 2.33
N HIS A 95 -2.81 -3.69 2.66
CA HIS A 95 -1.89 -2.79 1.95
C HIS A 95 -0.47 -3.35 1.92
N VAL A 96 0.10 -3.66 3.09
CA VAL A 96 1.45 -4.22 3.21
C VAL A 96 1.56 -5.56 2.47
N PHE A 97 0.57 -6.45 2.63
CA PHE A 97 0.53 -7.74 1.94
C PHE A 97 0.60 -7.57 0.42
N MET A 98 -0.23 -6.70 -0.15
CA MET A 98 -0.26 -6.45 -1.59
C MET A 98 1.07 -5.87 -2.08
N ASP A 99 1.65 -4.97 -1.32
CA ASP A 99 2.96 -4.40 -1.63
C ASP A 99 4.07 -5.45 -1.62
N TYR A 100 4.03 -6.38 -0.66
CA TYR A 100 5.00 -7.47 -0.59
C TYR A 100 4.86 -8.48 -1.72
N LEU A 101 3.64 -8.67 -2.27
CA LEU A 101 3.42 -9.53 -3.42
C LEU A 101 4.01 -8.96 -4.72
N VAL A 102 3.95 -7.65 -4.91
CA VAL A 102 4.19 -7.02 -6.22
C VAL A 102 5.48 -6.22 -6.27
N ASP A 103 5.88 -5.61 -5.16
CA ASP A 103 7.02 -4.71 -5.13
C ASP A 103 8.37 -5.43 -4.98
N GLY A 104 9.41 -4.69 -5.42
CA GLY A 104 10.81 -5.12 -5.42
C GLY A 104 11.41 -5.37 -4.03
N VAL A 105 12.65 -4.89 -3.82
CA VAL A 105 13.41 -5.15 -2.59
C VAL A 105 12.70 -4.64 -1.34
N ARG A 106 12.49 -5.50 -0.35
CA ARG A 106 11.80 -5.19 0.92
C ARG A 106 12.72 -5.32 2.13
N LYS A 107 12.57 -4.39 3.05
CA LYS A 107 13.33 -4.29 4.30
C LYS A 107 12.38 -4.18 5.49
N PRO A 108 11.81 -5.30 5.97
CA PRO A 108 10.69 -5.32 6.91
C PRO A 108 10.96 -4.65 8.26
N PHE A 109 12.23 -4.52 8.63
CA PHE A 109 12.65 -3.92 9.90
C PHE A 109 13.25 -2.52 9.76
N TRP A 110 13.19 -1.92 8.56
CA TRP A 110 13.63 -0.56 8.39
C TRP A 110 12.78 0.43 9.22
N PRO A 111 13.34 1.46 9.85
CA PRO A 111 14.74 1.92 9.78
C PRO A 111 15.71 1.28 10.78
N PHE A 112 15.27 0.37 11.63
CA PHE A 112 16.07 -0.18 12.72
C PHE A 112 17.09 -1.22 12.27
N LEU A 113 16.75 -2.00 11.26
CA LEU A 113 17.62 -3.01 10.69
C LEU A 113 17.60 -2.95 9.16
N ASP A 114 18.77 -2.87 8.54
CA ASP A 114 18.89 -2.87 7.07
C ASP A 114 19.00 -4.31 6.53
N LEU A 115 18.01 -5.14 6.90
CA LEU A 115 17.89 -6.51 6.44
C LEU A 115 17.02 -6.57 5.18
N THR A 116 17.61 -6.94 4.05
CA THR A 116 16.89 -7.17 2.80
C THR A 116 16.42 -8.61 2.74
N LEU A 117 15.10 -8.86 2.77
CA LEU A 117 14.56 -10.22 2.80
C LEU A 117 14.25 -10.79 1.41
N THR A 118 13.64 -10.03 0.52
CA THR A 118 13.20 -10.59 -0.78
C THR A 118 12.99 -9.54 -1.86
N ARG A 119 12.99 -10.02 -3.11
CA ARG A 119 12.30 -9.35 -4.22
C ARG A 119 10.86 -9.88 -4.24
N GLY A 120 9.88 -9.02 -4.51
CA GLY A 120 8.48 -9.41 -4.61
C GLY A 120 8.29 -10.63 -5.51
N VAL A 121 7.32 -11.46 -5.16
CA VAL A 121 7.04 -12.74 -5.84
C VAL A 121 6.53 -12.52 -7.26
N LEU A 122 5.87 -11.39 -7.52
CA LEU A 122 5.32 -11.03 -8.81
C LEU A 122 6.06 -9.81 -9.38
N PRO A 123 6.97 -9.96 -10.32
CA PRO A 123 7.59 -8.84 -11.03
C PRO A 123 6.56 -8.28 -12.03
N ALA A 124 5.51 -7.64 -11.53
CA ALA A 124 4.55 -6.96 -12.41
C ALA A 124 5.06 -5.53 -12.69
N PRO A 125 5.35 -5.16 -13.94
CA PRO A 125 5.60 -3.77 -14.26
C PRO A 125 4.36 -2.94 -13.94
N ILE A 126 4.57 -1.69 -13.52
CA ILE A 126 3.47 -0.73 -13.23
C ILE A 126 2.42 -0.69 -14.36
N ILE A 127 2.85 -0.87 -15.60
CA ILE A 127 1.97 -0.95 -16.78
C ILE A 127 0.89 -2.03 -16.61
N LEU A 128 1.22 -3.20 -16.06
CA LEU A 128 0.26 -4.27 -15.84
C LEU A 128 -0.84 -3.87 -14.83
N GLU A 129 -0.49 -3.04 -13.85
CA GLU A 129 -1.46 -2.52 -12.88
C GLU A 129 -2.50 -1.60 -13.54
N PHE A 130 -2.12 -0.81 -14.55
CA PHE A 130 -3.06 0.01 -15.31
C PHE A 130 -4.10 -0.84 -16.08
N PHE A 131 -3.72 -2.02 -16.55
CA PHE A 131 -4.66 -2.94 -17.20
C PHE A 131 -5.55 -3.69 -16.20
N LEU A 132 -5.08 -3.90 -14.96
CA LEU A 132 -5.89 -4.53 -13.91
C LEU A 132 -6.92 -3.59 -13.29
N ILE A 133 -6.68 -2.27 -13.29
CA ILE A 133 -7.61 -1.28 -12.73
C ILE A 133 -9.02 -1.37 -13.32
N PRO A 134 -9.23 -1.41 -14.64
CA PRO A 134 -10.59 -1.53 -15.20
C PRO A 134 -11.22 -2.91 -15.02
N VAL A 135 -10.45 -3.95 -14.75
CA VAL A 135 -10.97 -5.31 -14.54
C VAL A 135 -11.51 -5.49 -13.12
N LEU A 136 -10.90 -4.86 -12.12
CA LEU A 136 -11.33 -4.95 -10.73
C LEU A 136 -12.77 -4.44 -10.48
N PRO A 137 -13.23 -3.31 -11.07
CA PRO A 137 -14.62 -2.89 -10.97
C PRO A 137 -15.60 -3.90 -11.56
N LEU A 138 -15.24 -4.61 -12.64
CA LEU A 138 -16.11 -5.61 -13.25
C LEU A 138 -16.40 -6.76 -12.28
N PHE A 139 -15.40 -7.22 -11.54
CA PHE A 139 -15.61 -8.20 -10.45
C PHE A 139 -16.39 -7.60 -9.29
N TYR A 140 -16.31 -6.30 -9.09
CA TYR A 140 -16.94 -5.61 -7.99
C TYR A 140 -18.44 -5.36 -8.20
N PHE A 141 -18.88 -5.11 -9.43
CA PHE A 141 -20.29 -4.90 -9.80
C PHE A 141 -21.00 -6.20 -10.17
N ALA A 142 -20.28 -7.30 -10.39
CA ALA A 142 -20.84 -8.61 -10.73
C ALA A 142 -21.31 -9.41 -9.48
N TRP A 143 -21.15 -8.85 -8.28
CA TRP A 143 -21.61 -9.38 -7.00
C TRP A 143 -22.41 -8.27 -6.29
#